data_d9340563f87f2a9a5a0e2c706a8371cd
#
_entry.id   d9340563f87f2a9a5a0e2c706a8371cd
#
_cell.length_a   1.000
_cell.length_b   1.000
_cell.length_c   1.000
_cell.angle_alpha   90.00
_cell.angle_beta   90.00
_cell.angle_gamma   90.00
#
_symmetry.space_group_name_H-M   'P 1'
#
loop_
_entity.id
_entity.type
_entity.pdbx_description
1 polymer ?
#
loop_
_entity_poly.entity_id
_entity_poly.type
_entity_poly.pdbx_seq_one_letter_code
_entity_poly.pdbx_strand_id
1 'polypeptide(L)'
;MGLIEDAYLRHCLKHTVSCDLPGRLRLTFPKYKLLPKEALPYLHYVKDVMTMLPGVKDTVLNPRIGSMLVLYDADVTTPKEIQRWMSAVV
;
A
#
# COMPACT_ATOMS: atom_id res chain seq x y z
N MET A 1 -6.96 -19.58 0.07
CA MET A 1 -6.94 -18.85 1.35
C MET A 1 -8.33 -18.76 1.94
N GLY A 2 -8.44 -18.91 3.26
CA GLY A 2 -9.71 -18.78 3.95
C GLY A 2 -10.06 -17.34 4.25
N LEU A 3 -11.34 -17.08 4.53
CA LEU A 3 -11.83 -15.74 4.87
C LEU A 3 -11.11 -15.15 6.08
N ILE A 4 -10.77 -15.97 7.06
CA ILE A 4 -10.09 -15.53 8.28
C ILE A 4 -8.71 -14.96 7.94
N GLU A 5 -7.99 -15.63 7.05
CA GLU A 5 -6.66 -15.18 6.63
C GLU A 5 -6.74 -13.84 5.89
N ASP A 6 -7.72 -13.69 5.01
CA ASP A 6 -7.92 -12.44 4.28
C ASP A 6 -8.27 -11.29 5.22
N ALA A 7 -9.14 -11.54 6.19
CA ALA A 7 -9.51 -10.53 7.18
C ALA A 7 -8.31 -10.14 8.04
N TYR A 8 -7.48 -11.10 8.43
CA TYR A 8 -6.28 -10.83 9.21
C TYR A 8 -5.28 -10.00 8.41
N LEU A 9 -5.04 -10.36 7.15
CA LEU A 9 -4.14 -9.61 6.28
C LEU A 9 -4.62 -8.18 6.08
N ARG A 10 -5.92 -7.99 5.86
CA ARG A 10 -6.49 -6.65 5.73
C ARG A 10 -6.31 -5.83 7.00
N HIS A 11 -6.45 -6.48 8.15
CA HIS A 11 -6.25 -5.82 9.43
C HIS A 11 -4.79 -5.35 9.58
N CYS A 12 -3.83 -6.21 9.23
CA CYS A 12 -2.42 -5.89 9.31
C CYS A 12 -2.00 -4.80 8.31
N LEU A 13 -2.71 -4.71 7.17
CA LEU A 13 -2.39 -3.79 6.09
C LEU A 13 -3.24 -2.52 6.12
N LYS A 14 -3.95 -2.26 7.21
CA LYS A 14 -4.59 -0.96 7.38
C LYS A 14 -3.52 0.12 7.37
N HIS A 15 -3.79 1.17 6.61
CA HIS A 15 -2.81 2.23 6.43
C HIS A 15 -3.28 3.55 7.03
N THR A 16 -2.31 4.41 7.34
CA THR A 16 -2.54 5.82 7.63
C THR A 16 -1.68 6.64 6.69
N VAL A 17 -2.14 7.85 6.37
CA VAL A 17 -1.36 8.76 5.54
C VAL A 17 -0.36 9.48 6.43
N SER A 18 0.93 9.27 6.20
CA SER A 18 1.98 9.93 6.97
C SER A 18 2.60 11.12 6.24
N CYS A 19 2.42 11.21 4.92
CA CYS A 19 2.88 12.34 4.13
C CYS A 19 2.01 12.45 2.88
N ASP A 20 1.45 13.63 2.63
CA ASP A 20 0.62 13.90 1.46
C ASP A 20 1.11 15.19 0.81
N LEU A 21 2.02 15.04 -0.14
CA LEU A 21 2.55 16.13 -0.95
C LEU A 21 2.18 15.88 -2.40
N PRO A 22 2.06 16.94 -3.23
CA PRO A 22 1.78 16.76 -4.65
C PRO A 22 2.79 15.80 -5.30
N GLY A 23 2.28 14.69 -5.85
CA GLY A 23 3.12 13.69 -6.49
C GLY A 23 3.78 12.69 -5.54
N ARG A 24 3.61 12.85 -4.23
CA ARG A 24 4.24 11.97 -3.25
C ARG A 24 3.25 11.65 -2.13
N LEU A 25 2.92 10.39 -2.00
CA LEU A 25 2.01 9.91 -0.95
C LEU A 25 2.71 8.81 -0.17
N ARG A 26 2.91 9.03 1.13
CA ARG A 26 3.47 8.01 2.01
C ARG A 26 2.36 7.40 2.86
N LEU A 27 2.22 6.10 2.75
CA LEU A 27 1.28 5.32 3.56
C LEU A 27 2.08 4.54 4.59
N THR A 28 1.61 4.56 5.83
CA THR A 28 2.22 3.81 6.93
C THR A 28 1.25 2.72 7.38
N PHE A 29 1.79 1.54 7.65
CA PHE A 29 1.01 0.39 8.12
C PHE A 29 1.35 0.15 9.60
N PRO A 30 0.59 0.74 10.55
CA PRO A 30 0.94 0.67 11.97
C PRO A 30 1.01 -0.76 12.51
N LYS A 31 0.25 -1.67 11.91
CA LYS A 31 0.20 -3.07 12.35
C LYS A 31 1.04 -4.00 11.48
N TYR A 32 1.97 -3.44 10.74
CA TYR A 32 2.84 -4.19 9.86
C TYR A 32 3.60 -5.32 10.57
N LYS A 33 4.03 -5.08 11.80
CA LYS A 33 4.80 -6.07 12.56
C LYS A 33 4.01 -7.34 12.89
N LEU A 34 2.70 -7.30 12.78
CA LEU A 34 1.85 -8.46 12.99
C LEU A 34 1.79 -9.38 11.78
N LEU A 35 2.36 -8.97 10.64
CA LEU A 35 2.36 -9.79 9.43
C LEU A 35 3.28 -11.00 9.62
N PRO A 36 2.80 -12.21 9.30
CA PRO A 36 3.66 -13.40 9.30
C PRO A 36 4.67 -13.33 8.15
N LYS A 37 5.76 -14.07 8.27
CA LYS A 37 6.80 -14.10 7.22
C LYS A 37 6.25 -14.59 5.90
N GLU A 38 5.26 -15.46 5.93
CA GLU A 38 4.61 -16.01 4.74
C GLU A 38 3.89 -14.95 3.93
N ALA A 39 3.59 -13.79 4.53
CA ALA A 39 2.93 -12.70 3.84
C ALA A 39 3.90 -11.78 3.08
N LEU A 40 5.21 -11.95 3.23
CA LEU A 40 6.19 -11.11 2.54
C LEU A 40 6.03 -11.13 1.01
N PRO A 41 5.81 -12.29 0.35
CA PRO A 41 5.54 -12.28 -1.09
C PRO A 41 4.29 -11.49 -1.45
N TYR A 42 3.31 -11.45 -0.56
CA TYR A 42 2.08 -10.68 -0.77
C TYR A 42 2.37 -9.17 -0.82
N LEU A 43 3.32 -8.69 -0.03
CA LEU A 43 3.73 -7.28 -0.05
C LEU A 43 4.31 -6.89 -1.41
N HIS A 44 5.10 -7.77 -2.02
CA HIS A 44 5.61 -7.54 -3.38
C HIS A 44 4.49 -7.49 -4.40
N TYR A 45 3.50 -8.36 -4.24
CA TYR A 45 2.31 -8.34 -5.08
C TYR A 45 1.57 -7.02 -4.98
N VAL A 46 1.37 -6.53 -3.75
CA VAL A 46 0.70 -5.25 -3.51
C VAL A 46 1.46 -4.11 -4.19
N LYS A 47 2.80 -4.10 -4.07
CA LYS A 47 3.62 -3.10 -4.72
C LYS A 47 3.42 -3.12 -6.25
N ASP A 48 3.46 -4.30 -6.85
CA ASP A 48 3.30 -4.44 -8.30
C ASP A 48 1.94 -3.94 -8.76
N VAL A 49 0.89 -4.31 -8.04
CA VAL A 49 -0.46 -3.89 -8.38
C VAL A 49 -0.63 -2.38 -8.22
N MET A 50 0.00 -1.78 -7.21
CA MET A 50 -0.05 -0.33 -7.03
C MET A 50 0.56 0.41 -8.20
N THR A 51 1.64 -0.11 -8.78
CA THR A 51 2.26 0.51 -9.95
C THR A 51 1.43 0.37 -11.22
N MET A 52 0.44 -0.50 -11.23
CA MET A 52 -0.47 -0.63 -12.36
C MET A 52 -1.53 0.46 -12.43
N LEU A 53 -1.75 1.19 -11.34
CA LEU A 53 -2.71 2.29 -11.33
C LEU A 53 -2.24 3.42 -12.25
N PRO A 54 -3.08 3.87 -13.21
CA PRO A 54 -2.71 4.98 -14.08
C PRO A 54 -2.28 6.22 -13.27
N GLY A 55 -1.15 6.79 -13.63
CA GLY A 55 -0.60 7.96 -12.95
C GLY A 55 0.41 7.62 -11.88
N VAL A 56 0.48 6.39 -11.40
CA VAL A 56 1.52 5.98 -10.46
C VAL A 56 2.82 5.74 -11.22
N LYS A 57 3.86 6.46 -10.85
CA LYS A 57 5.17 6.36 -11.51
C LYS A 57 6.03 5.28 -10.88
N ASP A 58 6.00 5.18 -9.55
CA ASP A 58 6.79 4.22 -8.82
C ASP A 58 6.20 4.01 -7.43
N THR A 59 6.51 2.88 -6.83
CA THR A 59 6.09 2.54 -5.47
C THR A 59 7.31 1.98 -4.74
N VAL A 60 7.68 2.63 -3.64
CA VAL A 60 8.83 2.20 -2.83
C VAL A 60 8.30 1.65 -1.50
N LEU A 61 8.52 0.36 -1.31
CA LEU A 61 8.13 -0.32 -0.07
C LEU A 61 9.31 -0.34 0.89
N ASN A 62 9.10 0.14 2.12
CA ASN A 62 10.11 0.06 3.16
C ASN A 62 9.63 -0.91 4.25
N PRO A 63 10.06 -2.17 4.19
CA PRO A 63 9.60 -3.18 5.17
C PRO A 63 10.18 -2.99 6.57
N ARG A 64 11.21 -2.18 6.73
CA ARG A 64 11.79 -1.93 8.06
C ARG A 64 10.87 -1.12 8.94
N ILE A 65 10.20 -0.14 8.36
CA ILE A 65 9.32 0.77 9.10
C ILE A 65 7.85 0.57 8.74
N GLY A 66 7.55 -0.37 7.84
CA GLY A 66 6.18 -0.65 7.44
C GLY A 66 5.53 0.51 6.71
N SER A 67 6.24 1.12 5.77
CA SER A 67 5.70 2.22 4.98
C SER A 67 5.86 1.97 3.48
N MET A 68 5.03 2.64 2.70
CA MET A 68 5.08 2.60 1.24
C MET A 68 4.97 4.02 0.72
N LEU A 69 5.96 4.42 -0.09
CA LEU A 69 5.95 5.72 -0.76
C LEU A 69 5.45 5.52 -2.18
N VAL A 70 4.38 6.24 -2.54
CA VAL A 70 3.83 6.20 -3.89
C VAL A 70 4.19 7.51 -4.59
N LEU A 71 4.94 7.40 -5.68
CA LEU A 71 5.26 8.52 -6.55
C LEU A 71 4.27 8.52 -7.71
N TYR A 72 3.59 9.61 -7.91
CA TYR A 72 2.51 9.67 -8.90
C TYR A 72 2.45 11.02 -9.61
N ASP A 73 1.75 11.03 -10.74
CA ASP A 73 1.48 12.26 -11.49
C ASP A 73 0.19 12.88 -10.95
N ALA A 74 0.31 14.04 -10.31
CA ALA A 74 -0.83 14.72 -9.70
C ALA A 74 -1.88 15.19 -10.72
N ASP A 75 -1.52 15.25 -12.00
CA ASP A 75 -2.47 15.59 -13.07
C ASP A 75 -3.28 14.37 -13.53
N VAL A 76 -2.86 13.15 -13.19
CA VAL A 76 -3.50 11.92 -13.64
C VAL A 76 -4.28 11.26 -12.52
N THR A 77 -3.75 11.24 -11.30
CA THR A 77 -4.40 10.60 -10.18
C THR A 77 -4.29 11.46 -8.92
N THR A 78 -5.00 11.06 -7.88
CA THR A 78 -5.05 11.79 -6.62
C THR A 78 -4.73 10.83 -5.45
N PRO A 79 -4.34 11.36 -4.27
CA PRO A 79 -4.15 10.53 -3.09
C PRO A 79 -5.41 9.72 -2.74
N LYS A 80 -6.58 10.29 -2.95
CA LYS A 80 -7.85 9.61 -2.69
C LYS A 80 -8.03 8.40 -3.60
N GLU A 81 -7.71 8.54 -4.87
CA GLU A 81 -7.78 7.44 -5.83
C GLU A 81 -6.77 6.34 -5.51
N ILE A 82 -5.56 6.73 -5.11
CA ILE A 82 -4.52 5.78 -4.73
C ILE A 82 -4.96 4.97 -3.51
N GLN A 83 -5.53 5.63 -2.50
CA GLN A 83 -6.02 4.95 -1.31
C GLN A 83 -7.19 4.03 -1.62
N ARG A 84 -8.07 4.44 -2.51
CA ARG A 84 -9.19 3.60 -2.97
C ARG A 84 -8.67 2.36 -3.67
N TRP A 85 -7.67 2.51 -4.52
CA TRP A 85 -7.03 1.39 -5.22
C TRP A 85 -6.40 0.43 -4.23
N MET A 86 -5.68 0.96 -3.25
CA MET A 86 -5.06 0.16 -2.19
C MET A 86 -6.10 -0.65 -1.43
N SER A 87 -7.22 -0.03 -1.07
CA SER A 87 -8.30 -0.71 -0.35
C SER A 87 -8.95 -1.82 -1.18
N ALA A 88 -8.99 -1.66 -2.50
CA ALA A 88 -9.55 -2.67 -3.39
C ALA A 88 -8.59 -3.86 -3.57
N VAL A 89 -7.28 -3.61 -3.54
CA VAL A 89 -6.26 -4.64 -3.71
C VAL A 89 -6.08 -5.47 -2.44
N VAL A 90 -6.14 -4.82 -1.32
CA VAL A 90 -5.98 -5.45 0.00
C VAL A 90 -7.34 -5.90 0.51
#